data_c53348ec40072d82c3cf11dab3011286
#
_entry.id   c53348ec40072d82c3cf11dab3011286
#
_cell.length_a   1.000
_cell.length_b   1.000
_cell.length_c   1.000
_cell.angle_alpha   90.00
_cell.angle_beta   90.00
_cell.angle_gamma   90.00
#
_symmetry.space_group_name_H-M   'P 1'
#
loop_
_entity.id
_entity.type
_entity.pdbx_description
1 polymer ?
#
loop_
_entity_poly.entity_id
_entity_poly.type
_entity_poly.pdbx_seq_one_letter_code
_entity_poly.pdbx_strand_id
1 'polypeptide(L)'
;MPRRILEVCTASLGSVEAAVEGGAERVELCSALSLDGLTPSVGLLQYVRQRFPQLKIHVLIRPREGDFVYSPSELRVMAMDIAAAVPFADGIVGGVLTAEGDVDIAATSMLVRQAQGLPFTFHRAFDRCRRPLVALEQVIAAGCRRVLTSGQAPSAAGGIGLLRQLRDLAGDRLIVMPGGGVGEDNARLILDQTGCQEIHGSCSGGTGLTSAERVKAVRLAIGG
;
A
#
# COMPACT_ATOMS: atom_id res chain seq x y z
N MET A 1 -24.14 -1.53 3.54
CA MET A 1 -22.89 -2.26 3.30
C MET A 1 -21.75 -1.43 3.87
N PRO A 2 -20.67 -2.02 4.41
CA PRO A 2 -19.52 -1.25 4.84
C PRO A 2 -18.92 -0.49 3.65
N ARG A 3 -18.44 0.73 3.89
CA ARG A 3 -17.85 1.59 2.85
C ARG A 3 -16.57 0.97 2.31
N ARG A 4 -16.49 0.76 1.00
CA ARG A 4 -15.29 0.31 0.32
C ARG A 4 -14.36 1.49 0.06
N ILE A 5 -13.05 1.28 0.19
CA ILE A 5 -12.02 2.32 0.03
C ILE A 5 -11.13 1.97 -1.15
N LEU A 6 -10.95 2.94 -2.05
CA LEU A 6 -9.93 2.89 -3.09
C LEU A 6 -8.70 3.69 -2.63
N GLU A 7 -7.55 3.02 -2.56
CA GLU A 7 -6.25 3.66 -2.46
C GLU A 7 -5.60 3.71 -3.84
N VAL A 8 -5.18 4.91 -4.27
CA VAL A 8 -4.54 5.10 -5.57
C VAL A 8 -3.05 5.35 -5.39
N CYS A 9 -2.21 4.51 -6.03
CA CYS A 9 -0.76 4.70 -6.06
C CYS A 9 -0.41 5.85 -7.00
N THR A 10 0.32 6.85 -6.50
CA THR A 10 0.64 8.09 -7.22
C THR A 10 2.11 8.46 -7.04
N ALA A 11 2.80 8.81 -8.14
CA ALA A 11 4.23 9.14 -8.13
C ALA A 11 4.55 10.55 -8.66
N SER A 12 3.53 11.37 -8.87
CA SER A 12 3.69 12.75 -9.32
C SER A 12 2.53 13.61 -8.87
N LEU A 13 2.72 14.93 -8.88
CA LEU A 13 1.65 15.88 -8.56
C LEU A 13 0.43 15.68 -9.47
N GLY A 14 0.64 15.56 -10.79
CA GLY A 14 -0.45 15.35 -11.74
C GLY A 14 -1.22 14.05 -11.50
N SER A 15 -0.53 12.97 -11.06
CA SER A 15 -1.21 11.72 -10.65
C SER A 15 -2.03 11.90 -9.38
N VAL A 16 -1.58 12.71 -8.41
CA VAL A 16 -2.37 13.03 -7.21
C VAL A 16 -3.60 13.87 -7.58
N GLU A 17 -3.44 14.88 -8.43
CA GLU A 17 -4.56 15.71 -8.91
C GLU A 17 -5.62 14.86 -9.62
N ALA A 18 -5.20 13.97 -10.52
CA ALA A 18 -6.09 13.03 -11.21
C ALA A 18 -6.79 12.07 -10.22
N ALA A 19 -6.08 11.58 -9.19
CA ALA A 19 -6.68 10.72 -8.17
C ALA A 19 -7.77 11.46 -7.37
N VAL A 20 -7.51 12.71 -6.97
CA VAL A 20 -8.48 13.54 -6.25
C VAL A 20 -9.68 13.89 -7.14
N GLU A 21 -9.46 14.28 -8.39
CA GLU A 21 -10.52 14.57 -9.36
C GLU A 21 -11.41 13.34 -9.61
N GLY A 22 -10.81 12.16 -9.67
CA GLY A 22 -11.51 10.88 -9.81
C GLY A 22 -12.23 10.40 -8.54
N GLY A 23 -12.06 11.11 -7.41
CA GLY A 23 -12.75 10.83 -6.14
C GLY A 23 -12.04 9.77 -5.27
N ALA A 24 -10.74 9.60 -5.39
CA ALA A 24 -9.97 8.74 -4.47
C ALA A 24 -10.03 9.29 -3.04
N GLU A 25 -10.30 8.41 -2.07
CA GLU A 25 -10.30 8.80 -0.66
C GLU A 25 -8.89 8.79 -0.07
N ARG A 26 -8.00 7.98 -0.63
CA ARG A 26 -6.64 7.80 -0.16
C ARG A 26 -5.68 7.63 -1.32
N VAL A 27 -4.50 8.20 -1.18
CA VAL A 27 -3.38 7.94 -2.09
C VAL A 27 -2.23 7.27 -1.34
N GLU A 28 -1.53 6.36 -2.01
CA GLU A 28 -0.17 6.01 -1.65
C GLU A 28 0.77 6.89 -2.44
N LEU A 29 1.45 7.81 -1.76
CA LEU A 29 2.42 8.70 -2.39
C LEU A 29 3.80 8.02 -2.44
N CYS A 30 4.35 7.91 -3.63
CA CYS A 30 5.64 7.31 -3.90
C CYS A 30 6.43 8.14 -4.94
N SER A 31 7.50 7.59 -5.44
CA SER A 31 8.24 8.01 -6.63
C SER A 31 8.62 6.78 -7.46
N ALA A 32 9.15 6.96 -8.66
CA ALA A 32 9.76 5.91 -9.47
C ALA A 32 8.90 4.62 -9.60
N LEU A 33 7.64 4.75 -10.08
CA LEU A 33 6.73 3.60 -10.27
C LEU A 33 7.29 2.53 -11.22
N SER A 34 8.17 2.88 -12.15
CA SER A 34 8.87 1.93 -13.02
C SER A 34 9.82 1.00 -12.25
N LEU A 35 10.15 1.34 -11.01
CA LEU A 35 10.95 0.55 -10.06
C LEU A 35 10.09 -0.04 -8.93
N ASP A 36 8.79 -0.21 -9.16
CA ASP A 36 7.80 -0.65 -8.17
C ASP A 36 7.63 0.32 -6.98
N GLY A 37 7.99 1.59 -7.17
CA GLY A 37 7.85 2.64 -6.17
C GLY A 37 9.03 2.76 -5.21
N LEU A 38 9.43 4.00 -4.94
CA LEU A 38 10.44 4.37 -3.94
C LEU A 38 9.89 5.49 -3.04
N THR A 39 10.60 5.81 -1.96
CA THR A 39 10.27 6.95 -1.08
C THR A 39 10.11 8.24 -1.89
N PRO A 40 9.01 9.00 -1.75
CA PRO A 40 8.84 10.27 -2.43
C PRO A 40 9.71 11.35 -1.79
N SER A 41 9.99 12.44 -2.52
CA SER A 41 10.65 13.59 -1.91
C SER A 41 9.75 14.24 -0.85
N VAL A 42 10.36 14.75 0.22
CA VAL A 42 9.66 15.50 1.26
C VAL A 42 8.96 16.73 0.68
N GLY A 43 9.57 17.38 -0.33
CA GLY A 43 8.97 18.52 -1.01
C GLY A 43 7.65 18.19 -1.71
N LEU A 44 7.57 17.05 -2.41
CA LEU A 44 6.32 16.59 -3.01
C LEU A 44 5.26 16.32 -1.93
N LEU A 45 5.63 15.61 -0.86
CA LEU A 45 4.72 15.28 0.23
C LEU A 45 4.16 16.57 0.91
N GLN A 46 5.02 17.52 1.22
CA GLN A 46 4.61 18.81 1.83
C GLN A 46 3.66 19.57 0.91
N TYR A 47 3.99 19.69 -0.37
CA TYR A 47 3.15 20.39 -1.34
C TYR A 47 1.78 19.72 -1.49
N VAL A 48 1.73 18.38 -1.61
CA VAL A 48 0.47 17.61 -1.70
C VAL A 48 -0.39 17.84 -0.45
N ARG A 49 0.20 17.80 0.76
CA ARG A 49 -0.53 18.06 2.00
C ARG A 49 -1.10 19.49 2.05
N GLN A 50 -0.33 20.49 1.64
CA GLN A 50 -0.79 21.87 1.60
C GLN A 50 -1.93 22.06 0.57
N ARG A 51 -1.79 21.45 -0.59
CA ARG A 51 -2.75 21.57 -1.70
C ARG A 51 -4.06 20.82 -1.45
N PHE A 52 -3.98 19.66 -0.76
CA PHE A 52 -5.10 18.76 -0.50
C PHE A 52 -5.17 18.38 0.99
N PRO A 53 -5.57 19.31 1.87
CA PRO A 53 -5.51 19.11 3.33
C PRO A 53 -6.41 17.97 3.83
N GLN A 54 -7.48 17.62 3.09
CA GLN A 54 -8.43 16.56 3.46
C GLN A 54 -8.08 15.19 2.86
N LEU A 55 -7.14 15.13 1.91
CA LEU A 55 -6.73 13.88 1.28
C LEU A 55 -6.01 12.99 2.29
N LYS A 56 -6.37 11.71 2.34
CA LYS A 56 -5.61 10.74 3.12
C LYS A 56 -4.34 10.34 2.36
N ILE A 57 -3.17 10.60 2.94
CA ILE A 57 -1.87 10.35 2.32
C ILE A 57 -1.14 9.27 3.09
N HIS A 58 -0.97 8.11 2.48
CA HIS A 58 -0.03 7.09 2.92
C HIS A 58 1.29 7.27 2.16
N VAL A 59 2.41 7.20 2.85
CA VAL A 59 3.74 7.47 2.27
C VAL A 59 4.54 6.18 2.17
N LEU A 60 4.99 5.84 0.97
CA LEU A 60 5.87 4.70 0.75
C LEU A 60 7.27 5.02 1.28
N ILE A 61 7.78 4.13 2.11
CA ILE A 61 9.16 4.16 2.62
C ILE A 61 9.91 2.96 2.08
N ARG A 62 10.62 3.17 0.99
CA ARG A 62 11.45 2.18 0.30
C ARG A 62 12.67 2.89 -0.27
N PRO A 63 13.88 2.68 0.32
CA PRO A 63 15.05 3.50 0.02
C PRO A 63 15.70 3.15 -1.32
N ARG A 64 15.46 1.96 -1.86
CA ARG A 64 16.03 1.48 -3.12
C ARG A 64 15.14 0.43 -3.79
N GLU A 65 15.40 0.16 -5.05
CA GLU A 65 14.85 -0.96 -5.81
C GLU A 65 15.44 -2.31 -5.37
N GLY A 66 14.96 -3.39 -5.97
CA GLY A 66 15.43 -4.76 -5.71
C GLY A 66 14.66 -5.44 -4.59
N ASP A 67 15.39 -6.15 -3.73
CA ASP A 67 14.83 -6.91 -2.62
C ASP A 67 14.36 -6.04 -1.45
N PHE A 68 13.89 -6.71 -0.39
CA PHE A 68 13.39 -6.06 0.83
C PHE A 68 14.21 -6.45 2.06
N VAL A 69 15.45 -6.92 1.83
CA VAL A 69 16.43 -7.26 2.89
C VAL A 69 17.36 -6.05 3.05
N TYR A 70 17.20 -5.31 4.11
CA TYR A 70 17.91 -4.05 4.32
C TYR A 70 19.03 -4.17 5.35
N SER A 71 20.14 -3.50 5.06
CA SER A 71 21.23 -3.34 6.01
C SER A 71 20.83 -2.44 7.19
N PRO A 72 21.56 -2.48 8.33
CA PRO A 72 21.31 -1.57 9.45
C PRO A 72 21.37 -0.08 9.06
N SER A 73 22.20 0.29 8.08
CA SER A 73 22.29 1.67 7.58
C SER A 73 21.05 2.07 6.75
N GLU A 74 20.54 1.17 5.90
CA GLU A 74 19.30 1.40 5.14
C GLU A 74 18.09 1.50 6.07
N LEU A 75 18.03 0.67 7.11
CA LEU A 75 16.96 0.77 8.13
C LEU A 75 17.00 2.13 8.87
N ARG A 76 18.17 2.70 9.09
CA ARG A 76 18.29 4.06 9.65
C ARG A 76 17.79 5.12 8.68
N VAL A 77 18.11 5.00 7.39
CA VAL A 77 17.57 5.90 6.36
C VAL A 77 16.05 5.82 6.34
N MET A 78 15.47 4.60 6.32
CA MET A 78 14.02 4.41 6.38
C MET A 78 13.40 5.06 7.62
N ALA A 79 14.03 4.94 8.78
CA ALA A 79 13.55 5.56 10.02
C ALA A 79 13.58 7.10 9.93
N MET A 80 14.61 7.69 9.30
CA MET A 80 14.68 9.13 9.06
C MET A 80 13.63 9.60 8.05
N ASP A 81 13.39 8.84 7.00
CA ASP A 81 12.33 9.13 6.01
C ASP A 81 10.95 9.10 6.67
N ILE A 82 10.67 8.11 7.54
CA ILE A 82 9.43 8.07 8.33
C ILE A 82 9.29 9.32 9.20
N ALA A 83 10.33 9.69 9.94
CA ALA A 83 10.30 10.86 10.80
C ALA A 83 10.01 12.15 10.01
N ALA A 84 10.57 12.29 8.81
CA ALA A 84 10.31 13.41 7.91
C ALA A 84 8.87 13.37 7.32
N ALA A 85 8.30 12.19 7.13
CA ALA A 85 6.96 12.01 6.57
C ALA A 85 5.83 12.23 7.59
N VAL A 86 6.02 11.80 8.84
CA VAL A 86 4.99 11.80 9.91
C VAL A 86 4.20 13.12 10.02
N PRO A 87 4.80 14.33 9.96
CA PRO A 87 4.03 15.57 10.07
C PRO A 87 3.02 15.82 8.94
N PHE A 88 3.15 15.11 7.82
CA PHE A 88 2.37 15.36 6.60
C PHE A 88 1.56 14.14 6.14
N ALA A 89 1.82 12.97 6.70
CA ALA A 89 1.20 11.70 6.34
C ALA A 89 -0.02 11.37 7.23
N ASP A 90 -0.92 10.53 6.71
CA ASP A 90 -1.97 9.85 7.48
C ASP A 90 -1.65 8.35 7.68
N GLY A 91 -0.58 7.86 7.08
CA GLY A 91 -0.12 6.48 7.20
C GLY A 91 1.24 6.28 6.56
N ILE A 92 1.91 5.21 6.94
CA ILE A 92 3.21 4.81 6.41
C ILE A 92 3.07 3.45 5.71
N VAL A 93 3.76 3.29 4.61
CA VAL A 93 3.83 2.04 3.85
C VAL A 93 5.27 1.58 3.78
N GLY A 94 5.54 0.34 4.14
CA GLY A 94 6.90 -0.22 4.13
C GLY A 94 6.87 -1.72 4.40
N GLY A 95 8.03 -2.35 4.54
CA GLY A 95 8.11 -3.76 4.89
C GLY A 95 9.54 -4.28 4.75
N VAL A 96 9.94 -5.15 5.64
CA VAL A 96 11.28 -5.72 5.70
C VAL A 96 11.19 -7.23 5.71
N LEU A 97 12.02 -7.89 4.91
CA LEU A 97 12.15 -9.34 4.87
C LEU A 97 13.53 -9.75 5.39
N THR A 98 13.61 -10.99 5.88
CA THR A 98 14.87 -11.67 6.12
C THR A 98 15.42 -12.28 4.82
N ALA A 99 16.69 -12.66 4.80
CA ALA A 99 17.32 -13.35 3.66
C ALA A 99 16.63 -14.70 3.34
N GLU A 100 15.98 -15.31 4.34
CA GLU A 100 15.22 -16.57 4.20
C GLU A 100 13.83 -16.37 3.60
N GLY A 101 13.39 -15.11 3.39
CA GLY A 101 12.07 -14.77 2.82
C GLY A 101 10.94 -14.85 3.85
N ASP A 102 11.23 -14.65 5.12
CA ASP A 102 10.24 -14.43 6.17
C ASP A 102 10.14 -12.92 6.48
N VAL A 103 9.09 -12.47 7.15
CA VAL A 103 8.98 -11.09 7.62
C VAL A 103 10.01 -10.85 8.73
N ASP A 104 10.85 -9.82 8.60
CA ASP A 104 11.69 -9.36 9.70
C ASP A 104 10.82 -8.58 10.70
N ILE A 105 10.31 -9.30 11.70
CA ILE A 105 9.41 -8.75 12.73
C ILE A 105 10.12 -7.63 13.51
N ALA A 106 11.38 -7.80 13.85
CA ALA A 106 12.12 -6.84 14.67
C ALA A 106 12.31 -5.50 13.93
N ALA A 107 12.80 -5.57 12.68
CA ALA A 107 12.99 -4.40 11.85
C ALA A 107 11.64 -3.74 11.49
N THR A 108 10.62 -4.52 11.11
CA THR A 108 9.30 -3.98 10.79
C THR A 108 8.67 -3.32 12.02
N SER A 109 8.73 -3.93 13.21
CA SER A 109 8.23 -3.32 14.47
C SER A 109 8.96 -2.03 14.82
N MET A 110 10.26 -1.96 14.54
CA MET A 110 11.03 -0.74 14.73
C MET A 110 10.48 0.39 13.84
N LEU A 111 10.23 0.12 12.55
CA LEU A 111 9.64 1.10 11.62
C LEU A 111 8.22 1.49 12.01
N VAL A 112 7.39 0.53 12.48
CA VAL A 112 6.04 0.81 13.01
C VAL A 112 6.10 1.79 14.19
N ARG A 113 7.03 1.61 15.12
CA ARG A 113 7.20 2.56 16.23
C ARG A 113 7.63 3.96 15.77
N GLN A 114 8.47 4.04 14.72
CA GLN A 114 8.86 5.34 14.14
C GLN A 114 7.69 6.09 13.50
N ALA A 115 6.63 5.38 13.08
CA ALA A 115 5.41 5.98 12.54
C ALA A 115 4.56 6.73 13.60
N GLN A 116 4.93 6.72 14.88
CA GLN A 116 4.35 7.54 15.96
C GLN A 116 2.82 7.42 16.07
N GLY A 117 2.29 6.19 15.90
CA GLY A 117 0.85 5.91 15.98
C GLY A 117 0.10 6.04 14.66
N LEU A 118 0.72 6.51 13.59
CA LEU A 118 0.12 6.41 12.25
C LEU A 118 -0.02 4.94 11.84
N PRO A 119 -1.11 4.57 11.14
CA PRO A 119 -1.29 3.22 10.64
C PRO A 119 -0.16 2.83 9.69
N PHE A 120 0.40 1.65 9.88
CA PHE A 120 1.45 1.10 9.05
C PHE A 120 0.91 0.02 8.12
N THR A 121 1.16 0.13 6.82
CA THR A 121 0.84 -0.87 5.80
C THR A 121 2.08 -1.66 5.43
N PHE A 122 2.05 -2.98 5.60
CA PHE A 122 3.08 -3.85 5.04
C PHE A 122 2.81 -4.01 3.54
N HIS A 123 3.74 -3.57 2.71
CA HIS A 123 3.57 -3.52 1.26
C HIS A 123 3.76 -4.88 0.57
N ARG A 124 3.84 -4.88 -0.78
CA ARG A 124 3.95 -6.09 -1.60
C ARG A 124 5.23 -6.91 -1.42
N ALA A 125 6.15 -6.56 -0.50
CA ALA A 125 7.15 -7.51 0.01
C ALA A 125 6.48 -8.78 0.54
N PHE A 126 5.24 -8.71 1.00
CA PHE A 126 4.43 -9.87 1.39
C PHE A 126 4.30 -10.91 0.28
N ASP A 127 4.23 -10.48 -0.97
CA ASP A 127 4.12 -11.37 -2.14
C ASP A 127 5.42 -12.17 -2.41
N ARG A 128 6.52 -11.83 -1.72
CA ARG A 128 7.81 -12.55 -1.77
C ARG A 128 8.01 -13.52 -0.59
N CYS A 129 7.11 -13.52 0.38
CA CYS A 129 7.21 -14.42 1.53
C CYS A 129 6.96 -15.87 1.12
N ARG A 130 7.77 -16.79 1.66
CA ARG A 130 7.65 -18.22 1.34
C ARG A 130 6.39 -18.87 1.92
N ARG A 131 5.91 -18.38 3.06
CA ARG A 131 4.81 -18.96 3.84
C ARG A 131 3.78 -17.89 4.17
N PRO A 132 2.84 -17.58 3.26
CA PRO A 132 1.97 -16.40 3.39
C PRO A 132 1.09 -16.41 4.66
N LEU A 133 0.60 -17.58 5.10
CA LEU A 133 -0.22 -17.62 6.32
C LEU A 133 0.63 -17.36 7.59
N VAL A 134 1.88 -17.82 7.61
CA VAL A 134 2.82 -17.50 8.70
C VAL A 134 3.22 -16.02 8.62
N ALA A 135 3.51 -15.53 7.43
CA ALA A 135 3.86 -14.12 7.20
C ALA A 135 2.73 -13.18 7.66
N LEU A 136 1.46 -13.55 7.50
CA LEU A 136 0.33 -12.78 7.99
C LEU A 136 0.41 -12.58 9.52
N GLU A 137 0.65 -13.66 10.27
CA GLU A 137 0.80 -13.58 11.73
C GLU A 137 2.05 -12.77 12.14
N GLN A 138 3.12 -12.86 11.37
CA GLN A 138 4.33 -12.06 11.58
C GLN A 138 4.06 -10.55 11.35
N VAL A 139 3.31 -10.19 10.30
CA VAL A 139 2.88 -8.81 10.02
C VAL A 139 1.99 -8.26 11.12
N ILE A 140 1.06 -9.09 11.64
CA ILE A 140 0.23 -8.72 12.80
C ILE A 140 1.10 -8.52 14.05
N ALA A 141 2.01 -9.45 14.34
CA ALA A 141 2.92 -9.37 15.47
C ALA A 141 3.86 -8.15 15.39
N ALA A 142 4.24 -7.73 14.18
CA ALA A 142 5.02 -6.52 13.96
C ALA A 142 4.25 -5.22 14.26
N GLY A 143 2.93 -5.28 14.44
CA GLY A 143 2.08 -4.14 14.77
C GLY A 143 1.56 -3.39 13.54
N CYS A 144 1.59 -3.99 12.35
CA CYS A 144 1.01 -3.40 11.15
C CYS A 144 -0.52 -3.33 11.25
N ARG A 145 -1.11 -2.31 10.64
CA ARG A 145 -2.58 -2.16 10.55
C ARG A 145 -3.14 -2.78 9.28
N ARG A 146 -2.31 -2.92 8.23
CA ARG A 146 -2.74 -3.35 6.89
C ARG A 146 -1.64 -4.16 6.21
N VAL A 147 -2.04 -5.06 5.33
CA VAL A 147 -1.16 -5.72 4.37
C VAL A 147 -1.68 -5.48 2.95
N LEU A 148 -0.81 -5.01 2.06
CA LEU A 148 -1.04 -4.88 0.62
C LEU A 148 -0.45 -6.09 -0.09
N THR A 149 -1.27 -6.84 -0.81
CA THR A 149 -0.83 -8.09 -1.47
C THR A 149 -1.67 -8.40 -2.70
N SER A 150 -1.09 -9.08 -3.67
CA SER A 150 -1.81 -9.69 -4.80
C SER A 150 -2.27 -11.14 -4.51
N GLY A 151 -2.09 -11.61 -3.27
CA GLY A 151 -2.28 -13.03 -2.94
C GLY A 151 -1.20 -13.91 -3.55
N GLN A 152 0.04 -13.39 -3.63
CA GLN A 152 1.23 -14.06 -4.22
C GLN A 152 1.05 -14.50 -5.69
N ALA A 153 0.03 -13.98 -6.36
CA ALA A 153 -0.21 -14.21 -7.78
C ALA A 153 0.30 -13.03 -8.63
N PRO A 154 0.43 -13.18 -9.95
CA PRO A 154 0.79 -12.07 -10.83
C PRO A 154 -0.16 -10.87 -10.74
N SER A 155 -1.43 -11.11 -10.37
CA SER A 155 -2.44 -10.06 -10.15
C SER A 155 -3.36 -10.44 -8.98
N ALA A 156 -4.01 -9.43 -8.38
CA ALA A 156 -5.00 -9.65 -7.32
C ALA A 156 -6.17 -10.51 -7.78
N ALA A 157 -6.59 -10.40 -9.04
CA ALA A 157 -7.63 -11.25 -9.61
C ALA A 157 -7.21 -12.73 -9.65
N GLY A 158 -5.93 -13.01 -9.95
CA GLY A 158 -5.38 -14.37 -9.91
C GLY A 158 -5.20 -14.91 -8.48
N GLY A 159 -5.05 -14.02 -7.50
CA GLY A 159 -4.79 -14.36 -6.10
C GLY A 159 -6.03 -14.43 -5.18
N ILE A 160 -7.24 -14.33 -5.71
CA ILE A 160 -8.49 -14.27 -4.93
C ILE A 160 -8.59 -15.38 -3.87
N GLY A 161 -8.17 -16.59 -4.20
CA GLY A 161 -8.22 -17.72 -3.27
C GLY A 161 -7.39 -17.49 -2.01
N LEU A 162 -6.13 -17.07 -2.16
CA LEU A 162 -5.26 -16.76 -1.02
C LEU A 162 -5.71 -15.45 -0.32
N LEU A 163 -6.11 -14.43 -1.06
CA LEU A 163 -6.62 -13.18 -0.50
C LEU A 163 -7.79 -13.42 0.46
N ARG A 164 -8.74 -14.30 0.08
CA ARG A 164 -9.85 -14.71 0.95
C ARG A 164 -9.35 -15.42 2.21
N GLN A 165 -8.44 -16.39 2.06
CA GLN A 165 -7.86 -17.10 3.22
C GLN A 165 -7.16 -16.14 4.18
N LEU A 166 -6.36 -15.20 3.64
CA LEU A 166 -5.69 -14.19 4.45
C LEU A 166 -6.69 -13.28 5.20
N ARG A 167 -7.75 -12.83 4.52
CA ARG A 167 -8.79 -12.01 5.12
C ARG A 167 -9.54 -12.76 6.23
N ASP A 168 -9.89 -14.03 6.00
CA ASP A 168 -10.58 -14.85 6.99
C ASP A 168 -9.69 -15.13 8.23
N LEU A 169 -8.41 -15.41 8.01
CA LEU A 169 -7.44 -15.61 9.08
C LEU A 169 -7.14 -14.31 9.85
N ALA A 170 -7.03 -13.19 9.15
CA ALA A 170 -6.76 -11.88 9.77
C ALA A 170 -7.91 -11.44 10.68
N GLY A 171 -9.16 -11.68 10.28
CA GLY A 171 -10.34 -11.15 10.98
C GLY A 171 -10.25 -9.64 11.15
N ASP A 172 -10.49 -9.15 12.36
CA ASP A 172 -10.40 -7.72 12.72
C ASP A 172 -8.98 -7.27 13.12
N ARG A 173 -8.01 -8.21 13.18
CA ARG A 173 -6.63 -7.92 13.60
C ARG A 173 -5.82 -7.15 12.58
N LEU A 174 -6.10 -7.36 11.28
CA LEU A 174 -5.35 -6.77 10.17
C LEU A 174 -6.26 -6.58 8.95
N ILE A 175 -6.15 -5.44 8.28
CA ILE A 175 -6.84 -5.20 7.02
C ILE A 175 -6.04 -5.85 5.89
N VAL A 176 -6.66 -6.75 5.13
CA VAL A 176 -6.09 -7.27 3.87
C VAL A 176 -6.57 -6.40 2.73
N MET A 177 -5.64 -5.77 2.03
CA MET A 177 -5.90 -4.87 0.91
C MET A 177 -5.37 -5.51 -0.38
N PRO A 178 -6.22 -6.02 -1.27
CA PRO A 178 -5.83 -6.51 -2.57
C PRO A 178 -5.20 -5.41 -3.43
N GLY A 179 -4.08 -5.72 -4.11
CA GLY A 179 -3.45 -4.85 -5.09
C GLY A 179 -2.59 -5.63 -6.07
N GLY A 180 -2.32 -4.99 -7.22
CA GLY A 180 -1.63 -5.61 -8.36
C GLY A 180 -2.60 -5.92 -9.49
N GLY A 181 -2.56 -5.11 -10.56
CA GLY A 181 -3.42 -5.24 -11.74
C GLY A 181 -4.90 -4.95 -11.48
N VAL A 182 -5.20 -4.11 -10.48
CA VAL A 182 -6.57 -3.68 -10.18
C VAL A 182 -6.99 -2.56 -11.13
N GLY A 183 -8.17 -2.71 -11.70
CA GLY A 183 -8.83 -1.75 -12.58
C GLY A 183 -10.35 -1.83 -12.51
N GLU A 184 -11.02 -1.02 -13.32
CA GLU A 184 -12.48 -0.92 -13.39
C GLU A 184 -13.18 -2.26 -13.68
N ASP A 185 -12.54 -3.14 -14.46
CA ASP A 185 -13.09 -4.42 -14.92
C ASP A 185 -13.06 -5.52 -13.85
N ASN A 186 -12.21 -5.40 -12.84
CA ASN A 186 -11.97 -6.47 -11.87
C ASN A 186 -12.12 -6.07 -10.40
N ALA A 187 -12.10 -4.78 -10.07
CA ALA A 187 -12.10 -4.30 -8.68
C ALA A 187 -13.30 -4.82 -7.88
N ARG A 188 -14.52 -4.76 -8.48
CA ARG A 188 -15.73 -5.26 -7.85
C ARG A 188 -15.66 -6.76 -7.60
N LEU A 189 -15.27 -7.54 -8.62
CA LEU A 189 -15.14 -8.99 -8.52
C LEU A 189 -14.18 -9.39 -7.39
N ILE A 190 -13.00 -8.74 -7.32
CA ILE A 190 -12.01 -8.99 -6.29
C ILE A 190 -12.61 -8.75 -4.90
N LEU A 191 -13.25 -7.59 -4.66
CA LEU A 191 -13.83 -7.28 -3.36
C LEU A 191 -14.98 -8.19 -2.98
N ASP A 192 -15.87 -8.52 -3.93
CA ASP A 192 -17.03 -9.39 -3.69
C ASP A 192 -16.58 -10.82 -3.36
N GLN A 193 -15.57 -11.34 -4.03
CA GLN A 193 -15.09 -12.71 -3.82
C GLN A 193 -14.15 -12.89 -2.64
N THR A 194 -13.40 -11.85 -2.29
CA THR A 194 -12.48 -11.89 -1.14
C THR A 194 -13.14 -11.45 0.16
N GLY A 195 -14.18 -10.61 0.09
CA GLY A 195 -14.78 -9.93 1.24
C GLY A 195 -13.92 -8.79 1.80
N CYS A 196 -12.83 -8.41 1.13
CA CYS A 196 -12.01 -7.26 1.50
C CYS A 196 -12.80 -5.94 1.34
N GLN A 197 -12.44 -4.93 2.14
CA GLN A 197 -13.13 -3.63 2.13
C GLN A 197 -12.27 -2.51 1.55
N GLU A 198 -10.98 -2.75 1.37
CA GLU A 198 -10.03 -1.81 0.79
C GLU A 198 -9.39 -2.44 -0.43
N ILE A 199 -9.06 -1.63 -1.44
CA ILE A 199 -8.41 -2.08 -2.67
C ILE A 199 -7.39 -1.04 -3.14
N HIS A 200 -6.31 -1.49 -3.76
CA HIS A 200 -5.21 -0.65 -4.21
C HIS A 200 -4.98 -0.79 -5.72
N GLY A 201 -4.79 0.34 -6.40
CA GLY A 201 -4.48 0.35 -7.83
C GLY A 201 -3.81 1.64 -8.28
N SER A 202 -3.08 1.62 -9.41
CA SER A 202 -2.49 2.82 -10.01
C SER A 202 -3.48 3.61 -10.85
N CYS A 203 -4.53 2.98 -11.35
CA CYS A 203 -5.50 3.55 -12.29
C CYS A 203 -4.84 4.23 -13.52
N SER A 204 -3.68 3.70 -13.96
CA SER A 204 -2.87 4.32 -15.03
C SER A 204 -3.16 3.78 -16.44
N GLY A 205 -3.84 2.64 -16.54
CA GLY A 205 -4.09 1.99 -17.83
C GLY A 205 -2.82 1.61 -18.60
N GLY A 206 -1.69 1.45 -17.90
CA GLY A 206 -0.40 1.10 -18.52
C GLY A 206 0.44 2.29 -18.98
N THR A 207 -0.07 3.52 -18.89
CA THR A 207 0.68 4.73 -19.29
C THR A 207 1.69 5.21 -18.24
N GLY A 208 1.62 4.66 -17.02
CA GLY A 208 2.40 5.12 -15.87
C GLY A 208 1.83 6.38 -15.19
N LEU A 209 0.81 7.02 -15.78
CA LEU A 209 0.13 8.20 -15.22
C LEU A 209 -1.29 7.85 -14.80
N THR A 210 -1.68 8.23 -13.60
CA THR A 210 -3.05 8.06 -13.10
C THR A 210 -4.03 8.87 -13.95
N SER A 211 -5.19 8.27 -14.30
CA SER A 211 -6.29 8.93 -15.01
C SER A 211 -7.48 9.13 -14.09
N ALA A 212 -8.03 10.34 -14.04
CA ALA A 212 -9.21 10.68 -13.25
C ALA A 212 -10.43 9.84 -13.66
N GLU A 213 -10.61 9.61 -14.97
CA GLU A 213 -11.72 8.79 -15.51
C GLU A 213 -11.63 7.35 -15.00
N ARG A 214 -10.41 6.76 -14.98
CA ARG A 214 -10.21 5.39 -14.48
C ARG A 214 -10.40 5.31 -12.97
N VAL A 215 -9.93 6.29 -12.21
CA VAL A 215 -10.19 6.37 -10.76
C VAL A 215 -11.70 6.41 -10.52
N LYS A 216 -12.43 7.28 -11.23
CA LYS A 216 -13.89 7.38 -11.15
C LYS A 216 -14.58 6.07 -11.53
N ALA A 217 -14.12 5.41 -12.59
CA ALA A 217 -14.68 4.13 -13.03
C ALA A 217 -14.50 3.04 -11.98
N VAL A 218 -13.30 2.92 -11.37
CA VAL A 218 -13.06 1.98 -10.27
C VAL A 218 -13.94 2.31 -9.05
N ARG A 219 -14.06 3.60 -8.69
CA ARG A 219 -14.93 4.04 -7.59
C ARG A 219 -16.37 3.63 -7.79
N LEU A 220 -16.92 3.89 -8.98
CA LEU A 220 -18.30 3.48 -9.34
C LEU A 220 -18.43 1.95 -9.30
N ALA A 221 -17.47 1.21 -9.82
CA ALA A 221 -17.50 -0.27 -9.82
C ALA A 221 -17.56 -0.85 -8.41
N ILE A 222 -16.89 -0.26 -7.43
CA ILE A 222 -16.86 -0.75 -6.05
C ILE A 222 -18.02 -0.21 -5.18
N GLY A 223 -18.89 0.64 -5.73
CA GLY A 223 -20.08 1.16 -5.03
C GLY A 223 -19.83 2.47 -4.28
N GLY A 224 -18.98 3.33 -4.83
CA GLY A 224 -18.69 4.69 -4.34
C GLY A 224 -19.54 5.76 -4.99
#